data_181ceb615f2bf30186af94de2b4829d9
#
_entry.id   181ceb615f2bf30186af94de2b4829d9
#
_cell.length_a   1.000
_cell.length_b   1.000
_cell.length_c   1.000
_cell.angle_alpha   90.00
_cell.angle_beta   90.00
_cell.angle_gamma   90.00
#
_symmetry.space_group_name_H-M   'P 1'
#
loop_
_entity.id
_entity.type
_entity.pdbx_description
1 polymer ?
#
loop_
_entity_poly.entity_id
_entity_poly.type
_entity_poly.pdbx_seq_one_letter_code
_entity_poly.pdbx_strand_id
1 'polypeptide(L)'
;AKMISLFNHRFGDFSDGPEGQRAHILPEVPESRLGDPNYQPLPFYWVPSTEVNAQLGAYPHRWLVGFRGITDSRASARSVIIGVFPRAGVGNSLPILHIPGHTSSLVACLTAVLSGFVLDYVARSKIAGLNLNFFIMKQLPVLPAEALMRPCPWDAACSTVVDWLLPRILELTYTSWDLVSFARDCGYEGPPFAWNEERRFRLRCELDAAFFHLYGIGPQDVE
;
A
#
# COMPACT_ATOMS: atom_id res chain seq x y z
N ALA A 1 0.23 -12.96 -1.36
CA ALA A 1 0.22 -11.91 -0.33
C ALA A 1 1.61 -11.61 0.23
N LYS A 2 2.51 -12.60 0.36
CA LYS A 2 3.84 -12.41 0.96
C LYS A 2 4.77 -11.48 0.16
N MET A 3 4.49 -11.26 -1.11
CA MET A 3 5.31 -10.43 -2.01
C MET A 3 5.13 -8.93 -1.81
N ILE A 4 4.10 -8.48 -1.08
CA ILE A 4 3.86 -7.06 -0.83
C ILE A 4 4.06 -6.69 0.64
N SER A 5 4.47 -5.47 0.89
CA SER A 5 4.49 -4.82 2.20
C SER A 5 3.99 -3.38 2.07
N LEU A 6 4.02 -2.61 3.17
CA LEU A 6 3.60 -1.21 3.17
C LEU A 6 4.39 -0.40 2.12
N PHE A 7 3.69 0.19 1.17
CA PHE A 7 4.27 0.97 0.07
C PHE A 7 5.35 0.24 -0.74
N ASN A 8 5.37 -1.11 -0.70
CA ASN A 8 6.37 -1.92 -1.39
C ASN A 8 5.74 -3.17 -1.98
N HIS A 9 5.44 -3.16 -3.28
CA HIS A 9 4.93 -4.32 -4.02
C HIS A 9 6.03 -5.31 -4.43
N ARG A 10 7.31 -4.94 -4.23
CA ARG A 10 8.51 -5.75 -4.51
C ARG A 10 9.16 -6.27 -3.22
N PHE A 11 8.37 -6.44 -2.14
CA PHE A 11 8.88 -6.81 -0.82
C PHE A 11 9.48 -8.22 -0.79
N GLY A 12 8.88 -9.17 -1.46
CA GLY A 12 9.36 -10.56 -1.45
C GLY A 12 9.48 -11.15 -2.86
N ASP A 13 10.43 -12.06 -3.05
CA ASP A 13 10.75 -12.69 -4.31
C ASP A 13 10.85 -14.21 -4.15
N PHE A 14 10.28 -14.96 -5.10
CA PHE A 14 10.39 -16.43 -5.13
C PHE A 14 11.60 -16.92 -5.93
N SER A 15 12.34 -16.05 -6.63
CA SER A 15 13.54 -16.44 -7.39
C SER A 15 14.66 -17.01 -6.50
N ASP A 16 14.74 -16.57 -5.24
CA ASP A 16 15.76 -17.00 -4.29
C ASP A 16 15.32 -18.22 -3.44
N GLY A 17 14.16 -18.79 -3.74
CA GLY A 17 13.65 -19.98 -3.08
C GLY A 17 14.22 -21.27 -3.66
N PRO A 18 14.17 -22.40 -2.92
CA PRO A 18 14.55 -23.70 -3.46
C PRO A 18 13.70 -24.07 -4.67
N GLU A 19 14.35 -24.53 -5.73
CA GLU A 19 13.74 -24.86 -7.01
C GLU A 19 12.58 -25.85 -6.84
N GLY A 20 11.40 -25.50 -7.37
CA GLY A 20 10.20 -26.36 -7.31
C GLY A 20 9.49 -26.41 -5.97
N GLN A 21 9.95 -25.71 -4.93
CA GLN A 21 9.31 -25.69 -3.62
C GLN A 21 8.80 -24.29 -3.25
N ARG A 22 7.55 -24.21 -2.82
CA ARG A 22 6.99 -22.97 -2.29
C ARG A 22 7.61 -22.68 -0.93
N ALA A 23 8.42 -21.62 -0.84
CA ALA A 23 8.99 -21.18 0.42
C ALA A 23 7.90 -20.82 1.44
N HIS A 24 7.98 -21.37 2.66
CA HIS A 24 7.11 -20.98 3.77
C HIS A 24 7.40 -19.55 4.24
N ILE A 25 8.68 -19.18 4.27
CA ILE A 25 9.15 -17.82 4.55
C ILE A 25 9.76 -17.32 3.26
N LEU A 26 9.25 -16.18 2.76
CA LEU A 26 9.80 -15.53 1.58
C LEU A 26 10.83 -14.50 2.06
N PRO A 27 12.08 -14.57 1.58
CA PRO A 27 13.08 -13.56 1.90
C PRO A 27 12.63 -12.17 1.44
N GLU A 28 13.01 -11.17 2.21
CA GLU A 28 12.84 -9.78 1.79
C GLU A 28 13.82 -9.47 0.66
N VAL A 29 13.35 -8.72 -0.33
CA VAL A 29 14.20 -8.27 -1.44
C VAL A 29 15.20 -7.25 -0.90
N PRO A 30 16.51 -7.45 -1.10
CA PRO A 30 17.52 -6.56 -0.57
C PRO A 30 17.49 -5.18 -1.25
N GLU A 31 17.92 -4.15 -0.53
CA GLU A 31 17.93 -2.77 -0.99
C GLU A 31 18.68 -2.59 -2.33
N SER A 32 19.74 -3.35 -2.53
CA SER A 32 20.51 -3.35 -3.79
C SER A 32 19.68 -3.72 -5.02
N ARG A 33 18.71 -4.62 -4.89
CA ARG A 33 17.75 -4.95 -5.96
C ARG A 33 16.60 -3.94 -6.04
N LEU A 34 16.11 -3.47 -4.88
CA LEU A 34 15.05 -2.46 -4.83
C LEU A 34 15.49 -1.12 -5.42
N GLY A 35 16.79 -0.82 -5.40
CA GLY A 35 17.41 0.35 -6.03
C GLY A 35 17.36 0.32 -7.57
N ASP A 36 17.22 -0.85 -8.20
CA ASP A 36 16.99 -0.96 -9.64
C ASP A 36 15.51 -0.78 -9.97
N PRO A 37 15.12 0.29 -10.68
CA PRO A 37 13.72 0.52 -11.04
C PRO A 37 13.18 -0.47 -12.09
N ASN A 38 14.04 -1.26 -12.74
CA ASN A 38 13.64 -2.30 -13.68
C ASN A 38 13.48 -3.68 -13.02
N TYR A 39 13.96 -3.84 -11.79
CA TYR A 39 13.86 -5.11 -11.08
C TYR A 39 12.39 -5.48 -10.81
N GLN A 40 12.01 -6.70 -11.18
CA GLN A 40 10.69 -7.26 -10.95
C GLN A 40 10.82 -8.60 -10.21
N PRO A 41 10.20 -8.75 -9.03
CA PRO A 41 10.24 -10.00 -8.30
C PRO A 41 9.42 -11.07 -9.02
N LEU A 42 9.91 -12.30 -9.02
CA LEU A 42 9.23 -13.43 -9.63
C LEU A 42 8.17 -14.01 -8.68
N PRO A 43 6.93 -14.20 -9.17
CA PRO A 43 5.90 -14.89 -8.42
C PRO A 43 6.09 -16.41 -8.53
N PHE A 44 5.59 -17.15 -7.53
CA PHE A 44 5.59 -18.62 -7.59
C PHE A 44 4.52 -19.17 -8.56
N TYR A 45 3.35 -18.52 -8.61
CA TYR A 45 2.25 -18.89 -9.51
C TYR A 45 2.04 -17.83 -10.57
N TRP A 46 1.71 -18.29 -11.76
CA TRP A 46 1.39 -17.46 -12.91
C TRP A 46 -0.06 -17.66 -13.32
N VAL A 47 -0.73 -16.59 -13.70
CA VAL A 47 -2.08 -16.60 -14.24
C VAL A 47 -2.04 -15.91 -15.60
N PRO A 48 -2.62 -16.46 -16.66
CA PRO A 48 -2.71 -15.81 -17.95
C PRO A 48 -3.36 -14.43 -17.84
N SER A 49 -2.81 -13.44 -18.51
CA SER A 49 -3.36 -12.07 -18.48
C SER A 49 -4.79 -11.99 -19.03
N THR A 50 -5.15 -12.89 -19.94
CA THR A 50 -6.53 -13.02 -20.45
C THR A 50 -7.53 -13.36 -19.35
N GLU A 51 -7.17 -14.29 -18.45
CA GLU A 51 -8.01 -14.66 -17.30
C GLU A 51 -8.15 -13.51 -16.31
N VAL A 52 -7.03 -12.82 -16.00
CA VAL A 52 -7.04 -11.63 -15.14
C VAL A 52 -7.95 -10.56 -15.72
N ASN A 53 -7.85 -10.30 -17.03
CA ASN A 53 -8.66 -9.30 -17.70
C ASN A 53 -10.14 -9.68 -17.74
N ALA A 54 -10.45 -10.93 -18.02
CA ALA A 54 -11.82 -11.44 -18.00
C ALA A 54 -12.46 -11.25 -16.61
N GLN A 55 -11.71 -11.56 -15.53
CA GLN A 55 -12.20 -11.49 -14.16
C GLN A 55 -12.37 -10.05 -13.68
N LEU A 56 -11.49 -9.13 -14.07
CA LEU A 56 -11.55 -7.71 -13.71
C LEU A 56 -12.56 -6.92 -14.57
N GLY A 57 -12.94 -7.44 -15.73
CA GLY A 57 -13.94 -6.83 -16.60
C GLY A 57 -13.60 -5.39 -16.98
N ALA A 58 -14.50 -4.47 -16.69
CA ALA A 58 -14.37 -3.04 -16.99
C ALA A 58 -13.47 -2.25 -16.03
N TYR A 59 -12.67 -2.92 -15.16
CA TYR A 59 -11.76 -2.21 -14.27
C TYR A 59 -10.73 -1.40 -15.09
N PRO A 60 -10.69 -0.05 -14.90
CA PRO A 60 -10.01 0.84 -15.86
C PRO A 60 -8.50 0.90 -15.69
N HIS A 61 -7.99 0.58 -14.49
CA HIS A 61 -6.58 0.80 -14.17
C HIS A 61 -5.69 -0.40 -14.50
N ARG A 62 -4.40 -0.13 -14.76
CA ARG A 62 -3.35 -1.15 -14.94
C ARG A 62 -2.66 -1.52 -13.63
N TRP A 63 -3.18 -1.07 -12.52
CA TRP A 63 -2.72 -1.34 -11.16
C TRP A 63 -3.89 -1.75 -10.28
N LEU A 64 -3.60 -2.39 -9.18
CA LEU A 64 -4.57 -2.88 -8.21
C LEU A 64 -4.18 -2.41 -6.81
N VAL A 65 -5.17 -2.31 -5.92
CA VAL A 65 -4.96 -2.16 -4.48
C VAL A 65 -5.42 -3.45 -3.80
N GLY A 66 -4.61 -3.97 -2.92
CA GLY A 66 -4.98 -5.15 -2.13
C GLY A 66 -4.31 -5.17 -0.77
N PHE A 67 -4.85 -5.95 0.13
CA PHE A 67 -4.32 -6.10 1.48
C PHE A 67 -4.01 -7.56 1.80
N ARG A 68 -3.06 -7.78 2.71
CA ARG A 68 -2.78 -9.14 3.20
C ARG A 68 -3.95 -9.63 4.05
N GLY A 69 -4.67 -10.63 3.56
CA GLY A 69 -5.74 -11.29 4.30
C GLY A 69 -5.24 -12.20 5.42
N ILE A 70 -3.96 -12.57 5.40
CA ILE A 70 -3.31 -13.33 6.46
C ILE A 70 -2.28 -12.42 7.12
N THR A 71 -2.47 -12.17 8.40
CA THR A 71 -1.61 -11.32 9.23
C THR A 71 -1.50 -11.94 10.62
N ASP A 72 -0.43 -11.60 11.33
CA ASP A 72 -0.27 -11.94 12.74
C ASP A 72 -0.19 -10.67 13.56
N SER A 73 -1.29 -10.29 14.19
CA SER A 73 -1.38 -9.07 14.99
C SER A 73 -0.51 -9.09 16.24
N ARG A 74 0.03 -10.24 16.63
CA ARG A 74 0.88 -10.40 17.82
C ARG A 74 2.36 -10.35 17.47
N ALA A 75 2.75 -10.90 16.30
CA ALA A 75 4.15 -11.02 15.91
C ALA A 75 4.58 -9.98 14.88
N SER A 76 3.65 -9.42 14.10
CA SER A 76 3.98 -8.44 13.05
C SER A 76 3.97 -7.01 13.59
N ALA A 77 4.93 -6.20 13.13
CA ALA A 77 4.98 -4.77 13.42
C ALA A 77 3.72 -4.02 12.92
N ARG A 78 3.10 -4.52 11.86
CA ARG A 78 1.83 -4.01 11.30
C ARG A 78 0.88 -5.17 11.02
N SER A 79 -0.39 -5.01 11.36
CA SER A 79 -1.46 -5.97 11.08
C SER A 79 -2.17 -5.67 9.77
N VAL A 80 -2.37 -4.39 9.45
CA VAL A 80 -2.91 -3.95 8.17
C VAL A 80 -1.76 -3.71 7.20
N ILE A 81 -1.55 -4.64 6.29
CA ILE A 81 -0.56 -4.51 5.22
C ILE A 81 -1.33 -4.41 3.90
N ILE A 82 -1.33 -3.21 3.36
CA ILE A 82 -2.01 -2.87 2.10
C ILE A 82 -1.00 -2.23 1.15
N GLY A 83 -1.19 -2.42 -0.15
CA GLY A 83 -0.31 -1.86 -1.16
C GLY A 83 -0.95 -1.74 -2.52
N VAL A 84 -0.35 -0.89 -3.33
CA VAL A 84 -0.59 -0.78 -4.76
C VAL A 84 0.40 -1.70 -5.47
N PHE A 85 -0.04 -2.42 -6.49
CA PHE A 85 0.79 -3.32 -7.29
C PHE A 85 0.28 -3.39 -8.73
N PRO A 86 1.12 -3.82 -9.68
CA PRO A 86 0.71 -3.97 -11.08
C PRO A 86 -0.48 -4.92 -11.24
N ARG A 87 -1.29 -4.71 -12.28
CA ARG A 87 -2.42 -5.60 -12.61
C ARG A 87 -1.94 -7.01 -12.83
N ALA A 88 -2.29 -7.91 -11.91
CA ALA A 88 -1.86 -9.30 -11.90
C ALA A 88 -2.91 -10.19 -11.26
N GLY A 89 -2.84 -11.51 -11.52
CA GLY A 89 -3.64 -12.49 -10.80
C GLY A 89 -3.15 -12.65 -9.36
N VAL A 90 -4.10 -12.71 -8.42
CA VAL A 90 -3.80 -12.86 -7.00
C VAL A 90 -4.64 -13.99 -6.38
N GLY A 91 -4.10 -14.65 -5.35
CA GLY A 91 -4.86 -15.62 -4.58
C GLY A 91 -5.72 -14.96 -3.50
N ASN A 92 -6.62 -15.73 -2.87
CA ASN A 92 -7.56 -15.28 -1.85
C ASN A 92 -6.90 -14.66 -0.59
N SER A 93 -5.61 -14.92 -0.36
CA SER A 93 -4.85 -14.31 0.73
C SER A 93 -4.42 -12.87 0.47
N LEU A 94 -4.70 -12.35 -0.74
CA LEU A 94 -4.52 -10.96 -1.12
C LEU A 94 -5.82 -10.40 -1.70
N PRO A 95 -6.84 -10.14 -0.86
CA PRO A 95 -8.08 -9.52 -1.30
C PRO A 95 -7.84 -8.18 -1.98
N ILE A 96 -8.55 -7.92 -3.08
CA ILE A 96 -8.46 -6.68 -3.86
C ILE A 96 -9.53 -5.70 -3.39
N LEU A 97 -9.15 -4.44 -3.21
CA LEU A 97 -10.08 -3.34 -2.97
C LEU A 97 -10.44 -2.69 -4.32
N HIS A 98 -11.70 -2.77 -4.67
CA HIS A 98 -12.26 -2.00 -5.78
C HIS A 98 -12.98 -0.77 -5.20
N ILE A 99 -12.51 0.42 -5.56
CA ILE A 99 -12.96 1.70 -5.00
C ILE A 99 -13.48 2.56 -6.16
N PRO A 100 -14.71 2.31 -6.63
CA PRO A 100 -15.29 3.07 -7.74
C PRO A 100 -15.66 4.50 -7.34
N GLY A 101 -15.70 5.40 -8.31
CA GLY A 101 -16.18 6.77 -8.10
C GLY A 101 -15.19 7.73 -7.45
N HIS A 102 -13.94 7.30 -7.19
CA HIS A 102 -12.88 8.13 -6.66
C HIS A 102 -11.71 8.28 -7.63
N THR A 103 -11.01 9.42 -7.56
CA THR A 103 -9.78 9.65 -8.33
C THR A 103 -8.65 8.75 -7.83
N SER A 104 -7.68 8.45 -8.68
CA SER A 104 -6.52 7.65 -8.33
C SER A 104 -5.73 8.26 -7.15
N SER A 105 -5.67 9.60 -7.07
CA SER A 105 -5.06 10.32 -5.95
C SER A 105 -5.77 10.06 -4.61
N LEU A 106 -7.11 10.04 -4.60
CA LEU A 106 -7.88 9.69 -3.39
C LEU A 106 -7.71 8.22 -3.02
N VAL A 107 -7.64 7.32 -4.01
CA VAL A 107 -7.36 5.89 -3.76
C VAL A 107 -5.96 5.69 -3.18
N ALA A 108 -4.96 6.43 -3.67
CA ALA A 108 -3.61 6.45 -3.11
C ALA A 108 -3.62 6.93 -1.65
N CYS A 109 -4.31 8.04 -1.37
CA CYS A 109 -4.45 8.55 -0.01
C CYS A 109 -5.17 7.57 0.92
N LEU A 110 -6.25 6.93 0.48
CA LEU A 110 -6.93 5.87 1.24
C LEU A 110 -5.98 4.71 1.57
N THR A 111 -5.15 4.29 0.60
CA THR A 111 -4.15 3.24 0.82
C THR A 111 -3.15 3.65 1.91
N ALA A 112 -2.72 4.92 1.92
CA ALA A 112 -1.82 5.44 2.95
C ALA A 112 -2.51 5.54 4.32
N VAL A 113 -3.75 6.03 4.39
CA VAL A 113 -4.54 6.07 5.63
C VAL A 113 -4.67 4.67 6.24
N LEU A 114 -5.00 3.66 5.42
CA LEU A 114 -5.10 2.26 5.85
C LEU A 114 -3.74 1.66 6.27
N SER A 115 -2.63 2.26 5.81
CA SER A 115 -1.27 1.88 6.21
C SER A 115 -0.81 2.55 7.50
N GLY A 116 -1.53 3.57 7.99
CA GLY A 116 -1.16 4.37 9.15
C GLY A 116 -1.33 3.65 10.50
N PHE A 117 -0.60 4.11 11.52
CA PHE A 117 -0.65 3.54 12.87
C PHE A 117 -2.05 3.58 13.49
N VAL A 118 -2.81 4.64 13.26
CA VAL A 118 -4.16 4.81 13.83
C VAL A 118 -5.07 3.65 13.41
N LEU A 119 -5.09 3.34 12.10
CA LEU A 119 -5.93 2.26 11.58
C LEU A 119 -5.40 0.88 11.98
N ASP A 120 -4.08 0.72 12.04
CA ASP A 120 -3.44 -0.52 12.49
C ASP A 120 -3.79 -0.82 13.96
N TYR A 121 -3.76 0.20 14.82
CA TYR A 121 -4.15 0.07 16.23
C TYR A 121 -5.61 -0.39 16.37
N VAL A 122 -6.54 0.26 15.67
CA VAL A 122 -7.96 -0.13 15.68
C VAL A 122 -8.14 -1.54 15.09
N ALA A 123 -7.46 -1.88 14.01
CA ALA A 123 -7.54 -3.20 13.40
C ALA A 123 -7.06 -4.30 14.37
N ARG A 124 -5.96 -4.07 15.09
CA ARG A 124 -5.44 -5.02 16.09
C ARG A 124 -6.45 -5.39 17.14
N SER A 125 -7.25 -4.43 17.62
CA SER A 125 -8.29 -4.69 18.60
C SER A 125 -9.45 -5.54 18.05
N LYS A 126 -9.61 -5.62 16.73
CA LYS A 126 -10.68 -6.35 16.05
C LYS A 126 -10.23 -7.71 15.48
N ILE A 127 -8.93 -7.91 15.29
CA ILE A 127 -8.38 -9.16 14.75
C ILE A 127 -8.20 -10.17 15.88
N ALA A 128 -9.12 -11.13 15.97
CA ALA A 128 -9.08 -12.18 17.00
C ALA A 128 -8.09 -13.33 16.67
N GLY A 129 -7.58 -13.41 15.44
CA GLY A 129 -6.72 -14.50 14.97
C GLY A 129 -5.73 -14.04 13.92
N LEU A 130 -5.52 -14.87 12.87
CA LEU A 130 -4.55 -14.61 11.81
C LEU A 130 -5.17 -13.98 10.55
N ASN A 131 -6.47 -13.70 10.54
CA ASN A 131 -7.15 -13.27 9.33
C ASN A 131 -7.70 -11.85 9.45
N LEU A 132 -7.22 -10.99 8.56
CA LEU A 132 -7.83 -9.72 8.23
C LEU A 132 -8.73 -9.94 7.01
N ASN A 133 -10.03 -9.84 7.19
CA ASN A 133 -11.03 -10.04 6.15
C ASN A 133 -11.83 -8.76 5.87
N PHE A 134 -12.67 -8.76 4.82
CA PHE A 134 -13.49 -7.61 4.47
C PHE A 134 -14.46 -7.18 5.58
N PHE A 135 -14.92 -8.12 6.42
CA PHE A 135 -15.79 -7.79 7.54
C PHE A 135 -15.08 -6.86 8.55
N ILE A 136 -13.80 -7.13 8.85
CA ILE A 136 -12.98 -6.27 9.72
C ILE A 136 -12.62 -4.98 9.00
N MET A 137 -12.14 -5.07 7.74
CA MET A 137 -11.76 -3.89 6.96
C MET A 137 -12.87 -2.85 6.84
N LYS A 138 -14.11 -3.29 6.65
CA LYS A 138 -15.30 -2.40 6.57
C LYS A 138 -15.65 -1.69 7.88
N GLN A 139 -15.11 -2.14 9.01
CA GLN A 139 -15.32 -1.53 10.32
C GLN A 139 -14.24 -0.53 10.72
N LEU A 140 -13.20 -0.38 9.91
CA LEU A 140 -12.14 0.57 10.21
C LEU A 140 -12.63 2.01 9.99
N PRO A 141 -12.34 2.92 10.91
CA PRO A 141 -12.79 4.31 10.85
C PRO A 141 -11.94 5.10 9.84
N VAL A 142 -12.12 4.83 8.55
CA VAL A 142 -11.37 5.50 7.47
C VAL A 142 -11.80 6.96 7.37
N LEU A 143 -10.84 7.85 7.13
CA LEU A 143 -11.10 9.26 6.85
C LEU A 143 -11.94 9.40 5.58
N PRO A 144 -13.05 10.15 5.60
CA PRO A 144 -13.85 10.40 4.41
C PRO A 144 -13.08 11.28 3.40
N ALA A 145 -13.40 11.15 2.12
CA ALA A 145 -12.74 11.91 1.05
C ALA A 145 -12.77 13.42 1.30
N GLU A 146 -13.88 13.92 1.83
CA GLU A 146 -14.09 15.34 2.14
C GLU A 146 -13.07 15.86 3.18
N ALA A 147 -12.64 15.03 4.13
CA ALA A 147 -11.62 15.40 5.10
C ALA A 147 -10.25 15.59 4.45
N LEU A 148 -9.94 14.78 3.42
CA LEU A 148 -8.69 14.87 2.68
C LEU A 148 -8.68 16.04 1.68
N MET A 149 -9.85 16.47 1.22
CA MET A 149 -10.00 17.60 0.30
C MET A 149 -10.03 18.96 1.00
N ARG A 150 -9.97 19.02 2.33
CA ARG A 150 -9.89 20.27 3.08
C ARG A 150 -8.51 20.94 2.92
N PRO A 151 -8.42 22.28 3.15
CA PRO A 151 -7.14 22.96 3.22
C PRO A 151 -6.19 22.26 4.19
N CYS A 152 -4.91 22.17 3.81
CA CYS A 152 -3.88 21.53 4.64
C CYS A 152 -3.60 22.41 5.87
N PRO A 153 -3.87 21.98 7.11
CA PRO A 153 -3.77 22.83 8.28
C PRO A 153 -2.34 23.08 8.77
N TRP A 154 -1.37 22.29 8.31
CA TRP A 154 0.04 22.39 8.73
C TRP A 154 0.99 22.86 7.62
N ASP A 155 0.49 23.10 6.41
CA ASP A 155 1.30 23.57 5.28
C ASP A 155 0.47 24.45 4.34
N ALA A 156 0.66 25.76 4.47
CA ALA A 156 -0.06 26.74 3.67
C ALA A 156 0.30 26.74 2.18
N ALA A 157 1.39 26.07 1.79
CA ALA A 157 1.76 25.92 0.38
C ALA A 157 0.92 24.84 -0.32
N CYS A 158 0.28 23.96 0.42
CA CYS A 158 -0.60 22.89 -0.10
C CYS A 158 -2.07 23.35 -0.03
N SER A 159 -2.77 23.31 -1.17
CA SER A 159 -4.18 23.71 -1.24
C SER A 159 -5.08 22.76 -0.45
N THR A 160 -4.77 21.47 -0.49
CA THR A 160 -5.54 20.42 0.22
C THR A 160 -4.59 19.47 0.96
N VAL A 161 -5.18 18.66 1.85
CA VAL A 161 -4.44 17.56 2.50
C VAL A 161 -3.97 16.54 1.45
N VAL A 162 -4.75 16.29 0.39
CA VAL A 162 -4.32 15.41 -0.72
C VAL A 162 -3.03 15.93 -1.35
N ASP A 163 -2.92 17.23 -1.61
CA ASP A 163 -1.73 17.84 -2.25
C ASP A 163 -0.48 17.64 -1.38
N TRP A 164 -0.64 17.57 -0.08
CA TRP A 164 0.45 17.30 0.86
C TRP A 164 0.80 15.81 0.95
N LEU A 165 -0.21 14.93 0.97
CA LEU A 165 -0.02 13.49 1.12
C LEU A 165 0.52 12.83 -0.15
N LEU A 166 -0.03 13.19 -1.32
CA LEU A 166 0.18 12.48 -2.57
C LEU A 166 1.65 12.41 -3.01
N PRO A 167 2.46 13.48 -2.96
CA PRO A 167 3.87 13.40 -3.32
C PRO A 167 4.65 12.40 -2.45
N ARG A 168 4.34 12.32 -1.16
CA ARG A 168 4.95 11.39 -0.20
C ARG A 168 4.58 9.95 -0.49
N ILE A 169 3.32 9.72 -0.83
CA ILE A 169 2.79 8.40 -1.19
C ILE A 169 3.41 7.92 -2.50
N LEU A 170 3.54 8.80 -3.49
CA LEU A 170 4.17 8.49 -4.77
C LEU A 170 5.66 8.15 -4.57
N GLU A 171 6.39 8.94 -3.79
CA GLU A 171 7.80 8.68 -3.49
C GLU A 171 8.00 7.33 -2.78
N LEU A 172 7.07 6.94 -1.92
CA LEU A 172 7.09 5.64 -1.26
C LEU A 172 6.69 4.47 -2.16
N THR A 173 5.76 4.66 -3.09
CA THR A 173 5.08 3.58 -3.83
C THR A 173 5.66 3.37 -5.21
N TYR A 174 5.91 4.46 -5.96
CA TYR A 174 6.40 4.42 -7.33
C TYR A 174 7.92 4.37 -7.39
N THR A 175 8.50 3.21 -7.12
CA THR A 175 9.95 2.97 -7.11
C THR A 175 10.41 2.05 -8.25
N SER A 176 9.50 1.65 -9.14
CA SER A 176 9.82 0.85 -10.33
C SER A 176 8.86 1.14 -11.49
N TRP A 177 9.30 0.88 -12.71
CA TRP A 177 8.57 1.18 -13.93
C TRP A 177 7.27 0.42 -14.10
N ASP A 178 7.09 -0.70 -13.43
CA ASP A 178 5.86 -1.50 -13.47
C ASP A 178 4.63 -0.79 -12.86
N LEU A 179 4.85 0.27 -12.05
CA LEU A 179 3.80 1.15 -11.52
C LEU A 179 3.69 2.51 -12.23
N VAL A 180 4.28 2.68 -13.43
CA VAL A 180 4.20 3.94 -14.19
C VAL A 180 2.76 4.37 -14.46
N SER A 181 1.84 3.43 -14.71
CA SER A 181 0.43 3.75 -14.93
C SER A 181 -0.24 4.27 -13.66
N PHE A 182 0.11 3.76 -12.48
CA PHE A 182 -0.37 4.31 -11.20
C PHE A 182 0.10 5.75 -11.00
N ALA A 183 1.39 6.02 -11.24
CA ALA A 183 1.95 7.35 -11.09
C ALA A 183 1.25 8.36 -12.03
N ARG A 184 1.07 8.00 -13.31
CA ARG A 184 0.36 8.83 -14.29
C ARG A 184 -1.10 9.08 -13.93
N ASP A 185 -1.82 8.05 -13.50
CA ASP A 185 -3.19 8.18 -13.03
C ASP A 185 -3.31 9.11 -11.80
N CYS A 186 -2.23 9.25 -11.04
CA CYS A 186 -2.09 10.19 -9.92
C CYS A 186 -1.52 11.57 -10.32
N GLY A 187 -1.28 11.81 -11.63
CA GLY A 187 -0.79 13.09 -12.14
C GLY A 187 0.73 13.27 -12.12
N TYR A 188 1.52 12.19 -11.95
CA TYR A 188 2.98 12.24 -11.95
C TYR A 188 3.56 11.61 -13.23
N GLU A 189 4.34 12.39 -13.99
CA GLU A 189 4.94 11.99 -15.28
C GLU A 189 6.44 11.73 -15.20
N GLY A 190 7.06 11.89 -14.03
CA GLY A 190 8.49 11.68 -13.82
C GLY A 190 8.89 10.20 -13.77
N PRO A 191 10.20 9.92 -13.67
CA PRO A 191 10.72 8.57 -13.48
C PRO A 191 10.38 8.03 -12.09
N PRO A 192 10.56 6.70 -11.87
CA PRO A 192 10.46 6.12 -10.54
C PRO A 192 11.39 6.81 -9.55
N PHE A 193 10.93 6.95 -8.31
CA PHE A 193 11.74 7.49 -7.23
C PHE A 193 12.83 6.51 -6.81
N ALA A 194 14.01 7.02 -6.50
CA ALA A 194 15.10 6.21 -6.00
C ALA A 194 14.75 5.58 -4.65
N TRP A 195 15.08 4.30 -4.51
CA TRP A 195 14.93 3.63 -3.22
C TRP A 195 15.96 4.17 -2.23
N ASN A 196 15.52 4.68 -1.09
CA ASN A 196 16.37 5.12 0.01
C ASN A 196 15.64 4.86 1.33
N GLU A 197 16.14 3.92 2.14
CA GLU A 197 15.43 3.44 3.32
C GLU A 197 15.28 4.53 4.39
N GLU A 198 16.29 5.38 4.59
CA GLU A 198 16.20 6.49 5.56
C GLU A 198 15.13 7.51 5.14
N ARG A 199 15.10 7.89 3.86
CA ARG A 199 14.09 8.79 3.33
C ARG A 199 12.69 8.17 3.41
N ARG A 200 12.55 6.89 3.09
CA ARG A 200 11.28 6.13 3.22
C ARG A 200 10.80 6.07 4.65
N PHE A 201 11.70 5.87 5.61
CA PHE A 201 11.35 5.91 7.04
C PHE A 201 10.80 7.28 7.44
N ARG A 202 11.48 8.37 7.06
CA ARG A 202 11.03 9.74 7.35
C ARG A 202 9.66 10.03 6.76
N LEU A 203 9.44 9.65 5.49
CA LEU A 203 8.14 9.83 4.83
C LEU A 203 7.01 9.08 5.55
N ARG A 204 7.25 7.87 6.01
CA ARG A 204 6.27 7.11 6.80
C ARG A 204 5.96 7.81 8.12
N CYS A 205 6.97 8.35 8.81
CA CYS A 205 6.76 9.12 10.03
C CYS A 205 5.95 10.41 9.76
N GLU A 206 6.24 11.11 8.66
CA GLU A 206 5.48 12.30 8.25
C GLU A 206 4.00 11.94 7.99
N LEU A 207 3.73 10.85 7.28
CA LEU A 207 2.37 10.37 7.02
C LEU A 207 1.65 9.98 8.32
N ASP A 208 2.30 9.23 9.21
CA ASP A 208 1.71 8.83 10.49
C ASP A 208 1.40 10.07 11.36
N ALA A 209 2.30 11.07 11.40
CA ALA A 209 2.05 12.32 12.11
C ALA A 209 0.85 13.09 11.53
N ALA A 210 0.76 13.17 10.20
CA ALA A 210 -0.39 13.79 9.54
C ALA A 210 -1.71 13.04 9.88
N PHE A 211 -1.68 11.72 9.93
CA PHE A 211 -2.87 10.93 10.28
C PHE A 211 -3.23 11.12 11.75
N PHE A 212 -2.30 11.18 12.69
CA PHE A 212 -2.60 11.55 14.08
C PHE A 212 -3.33 12.89 14.14
N HIS A 213 -2.83 13.90 13.43
CA HIS A 213 -3.49 15.21 13.34
C HIS A 213 -4.91 15.11 12.78
N LEU A 214 -5.12 14.38 11.69
CA LEU A 214 -6.42 14.26 11.03
C LEU A 214 -7.44 13.49 11.88
N TYR A 215 -6.98 12.58 12.73
CA TYR A 215 -7.83 11.87 13.71
C TYR A 215 -7.99 12.60 15.03
N GLY A 216 -7.37 13.77 15.20
CA GLY A 216 -7.43 14.55 16.44
C GLY A 216 -6.69 13.93 17.62
N ILE A 217 -5.68 13.09 17.34
CA ILE A 217 -4.85 12.42 18.33
C ILE A 217 -3.64 13.34 18.64
N GLY A 218 -3.52 13.78 19.90
CA GLY A 218 -2.42 14.62 20.36
C GLY A 218 -1.21 13.80 20.86
N PRO A 219 -0.05 14.43 21.08
CA PRO A 219 1.13 13.76 21.62
C PRO A 219 0.87 13.01 22.94
N GLN A 220 -0.01 13.53 23.78
CA GLN A 220 -0.38 12.94 25.07
C GLN A 220 -1.21 11.66 24.95
N ASP A 221 -1.74 11.35 23.75
CA ASP A 221 -2.58 10.18 23.50
C ASP A 221 -1.76 9.01 22.91
N VAL A 222 -0.46 9.24 22.65
CA VAL A 222 0.43 8.30 21.93
C VAL A 222 1.39 7.55 22.90
N GLU A 223 1.28 7.75 24.22
CA GLU A 223 2.10 7.10 25.25
C GLU A 223 1.81 5.60 25.41
#